data_d68e101ddbdb826cf5f285282e705ef8
#
_entry.id   d68e101ddbdb826cf5f285282e705ef8
#
_cell.length_a   1.000
_cell.length_b   1.000
_cell.length_c   1.000
_cell.angle_alpha   90.00
_cell.angle_beta   90.00
_cell.angle_gamma   90.00
#
_symmetry.space_group_name_H-M   'P 1'
#
loop_
_entity.id
_entity.type
_entity.pdbx_description
1 polymer ?
#
loop_
_entity_poly.entity_id
_entity_poly.type
_entity_poly.pdbx_seq_one_letter_code
_entity_poly.pdbx_strand_id
1 'polypeptide(L)'
;MRITKKIVKNAIIFLFILVAICIAYRMFVAYEMHCTPDRALSNISQGDIIYQYNYHQYVIAFTCDKVGNIFCHILKRTSISNLVWYTIVKSEGPHKPWPNPDAGRDEQLPVDLTMTLFPSADDYRTTQPLYLYYGEIFGEAVESFTINGIPCYLGTPTWPESVTIAFPSSAEAKLFILVAPEISWPPSYSINDRCSG
;
A
#
# COMPACT_ATOMS: atom_id res chain seq x y z
N MET A 1 9.24 -59.13 19.15
CA MET A 1 8.32 -58.67 18.10
C MET A 1 7.46 -57.46 18.48
N ARG A 2 7.14 -57.15 19.75
CA ARG A 2 6.38 -55.95 20.15
C ARG A 2 7.17 -54.62 20.03
N ILE A 3 8.48 -54.60 20.26
CA ILE A 3 9.33 -53.40 20.26
C ILE A 3 9.44 -52.81 18.82
N THR A 4 9.59 -53.66 17.83
CA THR A 4 9.68 -53.24 16.41
C THR A 4 8.39 -52.53 15.92
N LYS A 5 7.23 -52.99 16.33
CA LYS A 5 5.94 -52.35 15.94
C LYS A 5 5.79 -50.95 16.56
N LYS A 6 6.29 -50.72 17.79
CA LYS A 6 6.24 -49.43 18.46
C LYS A 6 7.22 -48.44 17.78
N ILE A 7 8.43 -48.90 17.41
CA ILE A 7 9.42 -48.10 16.71
C ILE A 7 8.88 -47.68 15.32
N VAL A 8 8.31 -48.61 14.56
CA VAL A 8 7.74 -48.30 13.24
C VAL A 8 6.58 -47.30 13.35
N LYS A 9 5.70 -47.47 14.36
CA LYS A 9 4.60 -46.51 14.57
C LYS A 9 5.10 -45.12 14.88
N ASN A 10 6.11 -44.99 15.76
CA ASN A 10 6.70 -43.68 16.10
C ASN A 10 7.43 -43.04 14.93
N ALA A 11 8.13 -43.83 14.11
CA ALA A 11 8.77 -43.34 12.87
C ALA A 11 7.77 -42.83 11.84
N ILE A 12 6.62 -43.49 11.69
CA ILE A 12 5.53 -43.05 10.81
C ILE A 12 4.94 -41.72 11.32
N ILE A 13 4.67 -41.60 12.63
CA ILE A 13 4.15 -40.38 13.24
C ILE A 13 5.13 -39.22 13.03
N PHE A 14 6.43 -39.47 13.27
CA PHE A 14 7.47 -38.46 13.08
C PHE A 14 7.55 -37.99 11.61
N LEU A 15 7.45 -38.94 10.67
CA LEU A 15 7.43 -38.63 9.23
C LEU A 15 6.23 -37.75 8.87
N PHE A 16 5.02 -38.05 9.37
CA PHE A 16 3.82 -37.24 9.17
C PHE A 16 3.99 -35.82 9.72
N ILE A 17 4.56 -35.68 10.92
CA ILE A 17 4.84 -34.36 11.51
C ILE A 17 5.84 -33.57 10.64
N LEU A 18 6.90 -34.23 10.17
CA LEU A 18 7.90 -33.59 9.31
C LEU A 18 7.28 -33.12 7.98
N VAL A 19 6.47 -33.95 7.36
CA VAL A 19 5.77 -33.60 6.12
C VAL A 19 4.81 -32.43 6.36
N ALA A 20 4.05 -32.44 7.45
CA ALA A 20 3.15 -31.34 7.82
C ALA A 20 3.92 -30.02 8.03
N ILE A 21 5.07 -30.07 8.71
CA ILE A 21 5.95 -28.91 8.89
C ILE A 21 6.49 -28.40 7.54
N CYS A 22 6.91 -29.31 6.65
CA CYS A 22 7.40 -28.93 5.31
C CYS A 22 6.29 -28.31 4.46
N ILE A 23 5.06 -28.82 4.52
CA ILE A 23 3.92 -28.26 3.81
C ILE A 23 3.59 -26.87 4.38
N ALA A 24 3.51 -26.73 5.70
CA ALA A 24 3.25 -25.45 6.35
C ALA A 24 4.32 -24.41 6.00
N TYR A 25 5.60 -24.79 6.02
CA TYR A 25 6.71 -23.93 5.61
C TYR A 25 6.61 -23.54 4.13
N ARG A 26 6.31 -24.50 3.23
CA ARG A 26 6.09 -24.21 1.82
C ARG A 26 4.92 -23.27 1.59
N MET A 27 3.81 -23.46 2.30
CA MET A 27 2.67 -22.53 2.25
C MET A 27 3.06 -21.14 2.76
N PHE A 28 3.80 -21.08 3.87
CA PHE A 28 4.28 -19.82 4.43
C PHE A 28 5.15 -19.04 3.45
N VAL A 29 6.10 -19.71 2.80
CA VAL A 29 7.00 -19.10 1.79
C VAL A 29 6.25 -18.79 0.50
N ALA A 30 5.33 -19.67 0.06
CA ALA A 30 4.60 -19.48 -1.18
C ALA A 30 3.58 -18.33 -1.12
N TYR A 31 3.04 -18.04 0.08
CA TYR A 31 2.10 -16.92 0.29
C TYR A 31 2.80 -15.62 0.69
N GLU A 32 4.14 -15.60 0.72
CA GLU A 32 4.92 -14.40 1.08
C GLU A 32 4.37 -13.69 2.33
N MET A 33 4.00 -14.47 3.35
CA MET A 33 3.43 -13.94 4.58
C MET A 33 4.52 -13.38 5.47
N HIS A 34 4.38 -12.13 5.87
CA HIS A 34 5.36 -11.42 6.69
C HIS A 34 4.72 -10.86 7.96
N CYS A 35 5.47 -10.83 9.07
CA CYS A 35 4.95 -10.37 10.36
C CYS A 35 4.86 -8.85 10.50
N THR A 36 5.45 -8.08 9.60
CA THR A 36 5.36 -6.61 9.55
C THR A 36 5.23 -6.14 8.12
N PRO A 37 4.60 -4.97 7.86
CA PRO A 37 4.55 -4.37 6.52
C PRO A 37 5.95 -4.16 5.93
N ASP A 38 6.90 -3.69 6.76
CA ASP A 38 8.28 -3.44 6.31
C ASP A 38 8.95 -4.70 5.77
N ARG A 39 8.77 -5.83 6.46
CA ARG A 39 9.29 -7.12 5.98
C ARG A 39 8.58 -7.61 4.73
N ALA A 40 7.28 -7.38 4.64
CA ALA A 40 6.53 -7.72 3.44
C ALA A 40 7.05 -6.94 2.22
N LEU A 41 7.40 -5.69 2.41
CA LEU A 41 7.86 -4.81 1.35
C LEU A 41 9.36 -4.94 1.04
N SER A 42 10.18 -5.38 2.00
CA SER A 42 11.66 -5.43 1.86
C SER A 42 12.15 -6.24 0.66
N ASN A 43 11.36 -7.21 0.18
CA ASN A 43 11.73 -8.06 -0.95
C ASN A 43 11.32 -7.49 -2.31
N ILE A 44 10.38 -6.54 -2.35
CA ILE A 44 9.82 -6.02 -3.60
C ILE A 44 9.90 -4.50 -3.72
N SER A 45 10.01 -3.77 -2.61
CA SER A 45 10.08 -2.31 -2.66
C SER A 45 11.44 -1.88 -3.20
N GLN A 46 11.41 -0.98 -4.17
CA GLN A 46 12.61 -0.38 -4.73
C GLN A 46 13.06 0.84 -3.94
N GLY A 47 12.55 1.07 -2.72
CA GLY A 47 12.87 2.24 -1.92
C GLY A 47 12.42 2.13 -0.47
N ASP A 48 12.58 3.23 0.26
CA ASP A 48 12.19 3.36 1.66
C ASP A 48 10.68 3.60 1.78
N ILE A 49 10.07 3.11 2.86
CA ILE A 49 8.67 3.40 3.16
C ILE A 49 8.56 4.86 3.61
N ILE A 50 7.83 5.66 2.84
CA ILE A 50 7.61 7.07 3.14
C ILE A 50 6.31 7.33 3.90
N TYR A 51 5.32 6.45 3.72
CA TYR A 51 4.02 6.59 4.39
C TYR A 51 3.27 5.27 4.45
N GLN A 52 2.46 5.08 5.52
CA GLN A 52 1.56 3.94 5.69
C GLN A 52 0.20 4.40 6.21
N TYR A 53 -0.87 3.87 5.63
CA TYR A 53 -2.24 4.12 6.04
C TYR A 53 -2.99 2.82 6.28
N ASN A 54 -3.63 2.69 7.45
CA ASN A 54 -4.43 1.52 7.78
C ASN A 54 -5.89 1.72 7.32
N TYR A 55 -6.36 0.85 6.45
CA TYR A 55 -7.72 0.85 5.96
C TYR A 55 -8.36 -0.53 6.19
N HIS A 56 -9.18 -0.65 7.24
CA HIS A 56 -9.79 -1.92 7.67
C HIS A 56 -8.74 -3.04 7.84
N GLN A 57 -8.85 -4.10 7.05
CA GLN A 57 -7.90 -5.21 7.03
C GLN A 57 -6.72 -4.99 6.07
N TYR A 58 -6.59 -3.82 5.49
CA TYR A 58 -5.52 -3.49 4.56
C TYR A 58 -4.58 -2.44 5.13
N VAL A 59 -3.35 -2.49 4.66
CA VAL A 59 -2.37 -1.41 4.83
C VAL A 59 -2.01 -0.91 3.44
N ILE A 60 -2.21 0.37 3.20
CA ILE A 60 -1.77 1.06 2.01
C ILE A 60 -0.42 1.68 2.36
N ALA A 61 0.64 1.23 1.71
CA ALA A 61 2.00 1.69 1.96
C ALA A 61 2.57 2.34 0.70
N PHE A 62 3.25 3.45 0.89
CA PHE A 62 3.98 4.15 -0.17
C PHE A 62 5.46 4.02 0.07
N THR A 63 6.20 3.63 -0.97
CA THR A 63 7.66 3.61 -0.95
C THR A 63 8.20 4.58 -1.98
N CYS A 64 9.38 5.12 -1.73
CA CYS A 64 10.04 6.06 -2.62
C CYS A 64 11.47 5.61 -2.86
N ASP A 65 11.88 5.53 -4.12
CA ASP A 65 13.27 5.24 -4.47
C ASP A 65 14.16 6.49 -4.36
N LYS A 66 15.47 6.30 -4.57
CA LYS A 66 16.46 7.37 -4.44
C LYS A 66 16.36 8.47 -5.50
N VAL A 67 15.60 8.22 -6.58
CA VAL A 67 15.38 9.20 -7.66
C VAL A 67 13.99 9.83 -7.60
N GLY A 68 13.22 9.53 -6.54
CA GLY A 68 11.94 10.17 -6.27
C GLY A 68 10.74 9.45 -6.90
N ASN A 69 10.90 8.24 -7.47
CA ASN A 69 9.74 7.49 -7.94
C ASN A 69 8.97 6.92 -6.75
N ILE A 70 7.65 7.06 -6.77
CA ILE A 70 6.75 6.53 -5.75
C ILE A 70 6.09 5.26 -6.25
N PHE A 71 5.95 4.31 -5.34
CA PHE A 71 5.25 3.05 -5.55
C PHE A 71 4.17 2.91 -4.48
N CYS A 72 2.99 2.48 -4.90
CA CYS A 72 1.88 2.19 -4.00
C CYS A 72 1.72 0.69 -3.83
N HIS A 73 1.67 0.22 -2.59
CA HIS A 73 1.50 -1.18 -2.24
C HIS A 73 0.26 -1.35 -1.36
N ILE A 74 -0.57 -2.33 -1.68
CA ILE A 74 -1.71 -2.70 -0.85
C ILE A 74 -1.41 -4.05 -0.23
N LEU A 75 -1.34 -4.09 1.10
CA LEU A 75 -1.10 -5.29 1.88
C LEU A 75 -2.39 -5.71 2.59
N LYS A 76 -2.71 -7.00 2.56
CA LYS A 76 -3.80 -7.56 3.36
C LYS A 76 -3.25 -8.01 4.70
N ARG A 77 -3.88 -7.54 5.78
CA ARG A 77 -3.63 -7.97 7.14
C ARG A 77 -4.51 -9.16 7.48
N THR A 78 -3.91 -10.27 7.85
CA THR A 78 -4.62 -11.48 8.29
C THR A 78 -4.19 -11.80 9.73
N SER A 79 -5.15 -12.12 10.60
CA SER A 79 -4.87 -12.53 11.98
C SER A 79 -5.26 -13.98 12.16
N ILE A 80 -4.32 -14.80 12.63
CA ILE A 80 -4.52 -16.22 12.95
C ILE A 80 -3.94 -16.48 14.34
N SER A 81 -4.76 -16.90 15.28
CA SER A 81 -4.32 -17.27 16.65
C SER A 81 -3.44 -16.20 17.33
N ASN A 82 -3.84 -14.92 17.26
CA ASN A 82 -3.10 -13.75 17.78
C ASN A 82 -1.81 -13.39 17.03
N LEU A 83 -1.46 -14.11 15.98
CA LEU A 83 -0.39 -13.73 15.05
C LEU A 83 -0.96 -12.90 13.92
N VAL A 84 -0.30 -11.80 13.61
CA VAL A 84 -0.67 -10.91 12.51
C VAL A 84 0.32 -11.11 11.37
N TRP A 85 -0.22 -11.26 10.17
CA TRP A 85 0.53 -11.46 8.93
C TRP A 85 0.12 -10.45 7.89
N TYR A 86 1.07 -10.05 7.08
CA TYR A 86 0.86 -9.13 5.97
C TYR A 86 1.23 -9.82 4.66
N THR A 87 0.33 -9.76 3.69
CA THR A 87 0.53 -10.30 2.35
C THR A 87 0.30 -9.18 1.34
N ILE A 88 1.22 -8.98 0.42
CA ILE A 88 1.04 -8.01 -0.65
C ILE A 88 -0.01 -8.56 -1.60
N VAL A 89 -1.07 -7.79 -1.80
CA VAL A 89 -2.17 -8.16 -2.71
C VAL A 89 -2.13 -7.34 -3.99
N LYS A 90 -1.48 -6.17 -3.95
CA LYS A 90 -1.30 -5.33 -5.13
C LYS A 90 -0.07 -4.43 -4.97
N SER A 91 0.59 -4.15 -6.09
CA SER A 91 1.71 -3.22 -6.17
C SER A 91 1.60 -2.44 -7.47
N GLU A 92 1.67 -1.13 -7.38
CA GLU A 92 1.56 -0.20 -8.52
C GLU A 92 2.76 0.76 -8.53
N GLY A 93 3.21 1.12 -9.70
CA GLY A 93 4.29 2.08 -9.90
C GLY A 93 5.26 1.70 -11.01
N PRO A 94 6.26 2.50 -11.29
CA PRO A 94 6.59 3.77 -10.65
C PRO A 94 5.65 4.90 -11.03
N HIS A 95 5.32 5.73 -10.08
CA HIS A 95 4.64 6.99 -10.27
C HIS A 95 5.65 8.13 -10.10
N LYS A 96 5.68 9.09 -11.02
CA LYS A 96 6.55 10.25 -10.93
C LYS A 96 5.73 11.45 -10.47
N PRO A 97 5.79 11.78 -9.20
CA PRO A 97 4.94 12.81 -8.59
C PRO A 97 5.35 14.23 -8.90
N TRP A 98 6.57 14.40 -9.39
CA TRP A 98 7.17 15.71 -9.51
C TRP A 98 6.63 16.44 -10.73
N PRO A 99 6.37 17.74 -10.59
CA PRO A 99 6.00 18.56 -11.72
C PRO A 99 7.00 18.30 -12.83
N ASN A 100 6.49 17.89 -13.99
CA ASN A 100 7.33 17.72 -15.17
C ASN A 100 8.08 19.04 -15.40
N PRO A 101 9.41 19.08 -15.29
CA PRO A 101 10.16 20.31 -15.50
C PRO A 101 9.96 20.90 -16.91
N ASP A 102 9.50 20.07 -17.84
CA ASP A 102 9.20 20.46 -19.22
C ASP A 102 7.74 20.90 -19.41
N ALA A 103 6.87 20.73 -18.42
CA ALA A 103 5.51 21.28 -18.45
C ALA A 103 5.55 22.78 -18.17
N GLY A 104 4.89 23.55 -19.03
CA GLY A 104 4.75 24.99 -18.84
C GLY A 104 4.14 25.29 -17.46
N ARG A 105 4.52 26.43 -16.84
CA ARG A 105 4.06 26.80 -15.50
C ARG A 105 2.54 26.84 -15.32
N ASP A 106 1.81 27.01 -16.40
CA ASP A 106 0.33 27.11 -16.43
C ASP A 106 -0.38 25.74 -16.45
N GLU A 107 0.37 24.64 -16.66
CA GLU A 107 -0.20 23.27 -16.74
C GLU A 107 0.03 22.43 -15.48
N GLN A 108 0.74 22.96 -14.49
CA GLN A 108 1.00 22.25 -13.25
C GLN A 108 -0.23 22.32 -12.35
N LEU A 109 -1.08 21.31 -12.43
CA LEU A 109 -2.09 21.08 -11.40
C LEU A 109 -1.36 20.81 -10.08
N PRO A 110 -1.77 21.46 -8.98
CA PRO A 110 -1.17 21.21 -7.66
C PRO A 110 -1.48 19.81 -7.13
N VAL A 111 -2.18 18.99 -7.93
CA VAL A 111 -2.68 17.66 -7.56
C VAL A 111 -2.28 16.67 -8.64
N ASP A 112 -1.54 15.65 -8.24
CA ASP A 112 -1.31 14.48 -9.06
C ASP A 112 -2.21 13.33 -8.59
N LEU A 113 -3.03 12.78 -9.47
CA LEU A 113 -4.03 11.77 -9.14
C LEU A 113 -3.76 10.47 -9.88
N THR A 114 -3.55 9.41 -9.12
CA THR A 114 -3.53 8.03 -9.62
C THR A 114 -4.74 7.26 -9.10
N MET A 115 -5.30 6.40 -9.95
CA MET A 115 -6.41 5.52 -9.60
C MET A 115 -6.02 4.07 -9.84
N THR A 116 -6.33 3.20 -8.89
CA THR A 116 -6.17 1.75 -9.06
C THR A 116 -7.33 0.99 -8.43
N LEU A 117 -7.68 -0.18 -8.99
CA LEU A 117 -8.72 -1.04 -8.42
C LEU A 117 -8.28 -1.52 -7.03
N PHE A 118 -9.11 -1.27 -6.02
CA PHE A 118 -8.85 -1.74 -4.65
C PHE A 118 -9.26 -3.20 -4.51
N PRO A 119 -8.43 -4.06 -3.93
CA PRO A 119 -8.74 -5.47 -3.74
C PRO A 119 -9.77 -5.68 -2.63
N SER A 120 -11.04 -5.47 -2.95
CA SER A 120 -12.18 -5.64 -2.01
C SER A 120 -12.65 -7.08 -1.91
N ALA A 121 -11.78 -8.06 -2.11
CA ALA A 121 -12.12 -9.44 -2.48
C ALA A 121 -13.04 -10.22 -1.53
N ASP A 122 -13.30 -9.79 -0.30
CA ASP A 122 -14.05 -10.59 0.66
C ASP A 122 -15.22 -9.87 1.35
N ASP A 123 -15.50 -8.63 0.98
CA ASP A 123 -16.68 -7.96 1.52
C ASP A 123 -17.85 -8.11 0.53
N TYR A 124 -18.48 -9.29 0.58
CA TYR A 124 -19.72 -9.63 -0.17
C TYR A 124 -20.89 -8.65 0.06
N ARG A 125 -20.65 -7.58 0.83
CA ARG A 125 -21.64 -6.56 1.15
C ARG A 125 -21.62 -5.39 0.17
N THR A 126 -20.53 -5.18 -0.55
CA THR A 126 -20.47 -4.12 -1.55
C THR A 126 -20.65 -4.70 -2.94
N THR A 127 -21.79 -4.38 -3.57
CA THR A 127 -22.10 -4.77 -4.96
C THR A 127 -21.29 -3.97 -6.00
N GLN A 128 -20.53 -2.97 -5.57
CA GLN A 128 -19.75 -2.11 -6.45
C GLN A 128 -18.25 -2.25 -6.17
N PRO A 129 -17.41 -2.25 -7.23
CA PRO A 129 -15.97 -2.25 -7.06
C PRO A 129 -15.53 -0.97 -6.34
N LEU A 130 -14.54 -1.09 -5.46
CA LEU A 130 -13.87 0.04 -4.84
C LEU A 130 -12.57 0.34 -5.58
N TYR A 131 -12.23 1.60 -5.61
CA TYR A 131 -10.99 2.10 -6.19
C TYR A 131 -10.19 2.83 -5.12
N LEU A 132 -8.88 2.72 -5.20
CA LEU A 132 -7.95 3.54 -4.45
C LEU A 132 -7.55 4.72 -5.33
N TYR A 133 -7.87 5.90 -4.88
CA TYR A 133 -7.42 7.16 -5.44
C TYR A 133 -6.32 7.69 -4.54
N TYR A 134 -5.17 8.03 -5.10
CA TYR A 134 -4.04 8.51 -4.34
C TYR A 134 -3.14 9.41 -5.18
N GLY A 135 -2.32 10.16 -4.51
CA GLY A 135 -1.35 11.03 -5.16
C GLY A 135 -0.82 12.08 -4.20
N GLU A 136 -0.27 13.14 -4.76
CA GLU A 136 0.32 14.21 -3.99
C GLU A 136 -0.38 15.53 -4.25
N ILE A 137 -0.38 16.35 -3.19
CA ILE A 137 -0.82 17.73 -3.24
C ILE A 137 0.37 18.58 -2.86
N PHE A 138 0.70 19.53 -3.74
CA PHE A 138 1.76 20.50 -3.52
C PHE A 138 1.14 21.82 -3.08
N GLY A 139 1.69 22.43 -2.05
CA GLY A 139 1.29 23.74 -1.59
C GLY A 139 1.38 23.88 -0.08
N GLU A 140 1.60 25.13 0.34
CA GLU A 140 1.63 25.48 1.75
C GLU A 140 0.26 25.27 2.39
N ALA A 141 0.26 24.69 3.61
CA ALA A 141 -0.88 24.62 4.51
C ALA A 141 -2.15 23.93 3.95
N VAL A 142 -2.00 22.78 3.26
CA VAL A 142 -3.16 21.93 2.91
C VAL A 142 -3.64 21.23 4.17
N GLU A 143 -4.80 21.63 4.69
CA GLU A 143 -5.43 21.04 5.89
C GLU A 143 -6.52 20.04 5.52
N SER A 144 -7.24 20.29 4.41
CA SER A 144 -8.29 19.41 3.90
C SER A 144 -8.23 19.31 2.37
N PHE A 145 -8.66 18.17 1.86
CA PHE A 145 -8.76 17.89 0.42
C PHE A 145 -9.95 17.01 0.12
N THR A 146 -10.69 17.35 -0.90
CA THR A 146 -11.82 16.55 -1.36
C THR A 146 -11.73 16.27 -2.86
N ILE A 147 -12.24 15.12 -3.26
CA ILE A 147 -12.43 14.74 -4.66
C ILE A 147 -13.91 14.51 -4.88
N ASN A 148 -14.54 15.28 -5.79
CA ASN A 148 -15.98 15.28 -6.01
C ASN A 148 -16.81 15.45 -4.73
N GLY A 149 -16.31 16.29 -3.79
CA GLY A 149 -16.93 16.51 -2.48
C GLY A 149 -16.71 15.38 -1.45
N ILE A 150 -15.98 14.31 -1.82
CA ILE A 150 -15.65 13.22 -0.89
C ILE A 150 -14.33 13.56 -0.20
N PRO A 151 -14.29 13.60 1.16
CA PRO A 151 -13.07 13.93 1.87
C PRO A 151 -12.00 12.84 1.71
N CYS A 152 -10.79 13.27 1.41
CA CYS A 152 -9.62 12.40 1.34
C CYS A 152 -8.86 12.41 2.67
N TYR A 153 -8.23 11.29 2.99
CA TYR A 153 -7.24 11.25 4.05
C TYR A 153 -5.96 11.91 3.56
N LEU A 154 -5.38 12.77 4.42
CA LEU A 154 -4.10 13.44 4.16
C LEU A 154 -3.03 12.90 5.09
N GLY A 155 -1.87 12.58 4.52
CA GLY A 155 -0.69 12.14 5.24
C GLY A 155 0.54 12.95 4.91
N THR A 156 1.41 13.14 5.90
CA THR A 156 2.71 13.77 5.69
C THR A 156 3.75 12.66 5.51
N PRO A 157 4.32 12.51 4.30
CA PRO A 157 5.32 11.48 4.05
C PRO A 157 6.67 11.84 4.67
N THR A 158 7.45 10.81 4.96
CA THR A 158 8.86 10.97 5.35
C THR A 158 9.73 10.71 4.12
N TRP A 159 10.12 11.77 3.45
CA TRP A 159 10.90 11.66 2.22
C TRP A 159 12.36 11.25 2.49
N PRO A 160 12.97 10.43 1.62
CA PRO A 160 14.41 10.19 1.65
C PRO A 160 15.21 11.49 1.49
N GLU A 161 16.33 11.60 2.19
CA GLU A 161 17.18 12.80 2.14
C GLU A 161 17.64 13.13 0.71
N SER A 162 17.96 12.10 -0.10
CA SER A 162 18.32 12.27 -1.51
C SER A 162 17.23 12.96 -2.33
N VAL A 163 15.96 12.70 -2.00
CA VAL A 163 14.79 13.28 -2.67
C VAL A 163 14.60 14.73 -2.22
N THR A 164 14.69 15.01 -0.93
CA THR A 164 14.52 16.38 -0.40
C THR A 164 15.63 17.32 -0.87
N ILE A 165 16.86 16.83 -1.07
CA ILE A 165 17.96 17.60 -1.65
C ILE A 165 17.71 17.88 -3.13
N ALA A 166 17.29 16.87 -3.91
CA ALA A 166 17.04 17.02 -5.34
C ALA A 166 15.77 17.85 -5.63
N PHE A 167 14.77 17.74 -4.76
CA PHE A 167 13.45 18.37 -4.91
C PHE A 167 13.00 19.01 -3.58
N PRO A 168 13.47 20.22 -3.25
CA PRO A 168 13.14 20.88 -1.98
C PRO A 168 11.63 21.06 -1.74
N SER A 169 10.84 21.24 -2.80
CA SER A 169 9.37 21.33 -2.72
C SER A 169 8.68 20.07 -2.20
N SER A 170 9.38 18.92 -2.21
CA SER A 170 8.83 17.68 -1.64
C SER A 170 8.52 17.78 -0.16
N ALA A 171 9.27 18.59 0.57
CA ALA A 171 9.06 18.78 2.01
C ALA A 171 7.66 19.31 2.35
N GLU A 172 7.01 20.00 1.40
CA GLU A 172 5.66 20.57 1.54
C GLU A 172 4.57 19.69 0.93
N ALA A 173 4.95 18.62 0.22
CA ALA A 173 4.00 17.71 -0.40
C ALA A 173 3.29 16.85 0.64
N LYS A 174 1.97 16.72 0.52
CA LYS A 174 1.16 15.76 1.28
C LYS A 174 0.65 14.66 0.36
N LEU A 175 0.61 13.43 0.87
CA LEU A 175 -0.07 12.34 0.21
C LEU A 175 -1.56 12.39 0.55
N PHE A 176 -2.42 12.22 -0.45
CA PHE A 176 -3.84 11.99 -0.21
C PHE A 176 -4.23 10.58 -0.57
N ILE A 177 -5.23 10.06 0.13
CA ILE A 177 -5.75 8.70 -0.02
C ILE A 177 -7.27 8.76 0.07
N LEU A 178 -7.95 8.17 -0.91
CA LEU A 178 -9.39 7.96 -0.91
C LEU A 178 -9.69 6.54 -1.40
N VAL A 179 -10.46 5.78 -0.63
CA VAL A 179 -11.04 4.50 -1.07
C VAL A 179 -12.54 4.71 -1.26
N ALA A 180 -12.99 4.66 -2.50
CA ALA A 180 -14.37 4.95 -2.88
C ALA A 180 -14.80 4.12 -4.10
N PRO A 181 -16.10 4.01 -4.38
CA PRO A 181 -16.58 3.59 -5.69
C PRO A 181 -16.02 4.48 -6.81
N GLU A 182 -16.25 4.08 -8.06
CA GLU A 182 -15.86 4.90 -9.20
C GLU A 182 -16.45 6.31 -9.10
N ILE A 183 -15.56 7.31 -9.17
CA ILE A 183 -15.95 8.72 -9.15
C ILE A 183 -16.18 9.23 -10.56
N SER A 184 -17.03 10.26 -10.69
CA SER A 184 -17.26 10.91 -11.99
C SER A 184 -15.99 11.56 -12.53
N TRP A 185 -15.79 11.44 -13.84
CA TRP A 185 -14.63 11.99 -14.54
C TRP A 185 -15.06 13.12 -15.50
N PRO A 186 -14.35 14.27 -15.61
CA PRO A 186 -13.17 14.64 -14.82
C PRO A 186 -13.51 14.93 -13.36
N PRO A 187 -12.60 14.61 -12.41
CA PRO A 187 -12.84 14.86 -11.00
C PRO A 187 -12.76 16.37 -10.69
N SER A 188 -13.60 16.83 -9.78
CA SER A 188 -13.50 18.16 -9.19
C SER A 188 -12.71 18.08 -7.87
N TYR A 189 -11.91 19.10 -7.59
CA TYR A 189 -11.08 19.16 -6.38
C TYR A 189 -11.44 20.38 -5.53
N SER A 190 -11.36 20.22 -4.21
CA SER A 190 -11.40 21.32 -3.27
C SER A 190 -10.28 21.18 -2.23
N ILE A 191 -9.55 22.25 -2.01
CA ILE A 191 -8.47 22.35 -1.03
C ILE A 191 -8.90 23.39 0.02
N ASN A 192 -8.84 23.02 1.30
CA ASN A 192 -9.21 23.90 2.43
C ASN A 192 -10.59 24.55 2.27
N ASP A 193 -11.61 23.77 1.83
CA ASP A 193 -12.98 24.24 1.54
C ASP A 193 -13.09 25.41 0.54
N ARG A 194 -12.00 25.76 -0.13
CA ARG A 194 -12.04 26.71 -1.25
C ARG A 194 -12.35 25.91 -2.51
N CYS A 195 -13.61 25.96 -2.95
CA CYS A 195 -13.99 25.43 -4.24
C CYS A 195 -13.23 26.20 -5.32
N SER A 196 -12.28 25.54 -5.96
CA SER A 196 -11.77 25.98 -7.25
C SER A 196 -12.82 25.58 -8.29
N GLY A 197 -13.71 26.51 -8.65
CA GLY A 197 -14.67 26.39 -9.72
C GLY A 197 -14.04 26.72 -11.05
#